data_753e3736c3f76c16ff80232e8061dd17
#
_entry.id   753e3736c3f76c16ff80232e8061dd17
#
_cell.length_a   1.000
_cell.length_b   1.000
_cell.length_c   1.000
_cell.angle_alpha   90.00
_cell.angle_beta   90.00
_cell.angle_gamma   90.00
#
_symmetry.space_group_name_H-M   'P 1'
#
loop_
_entity.id
_entity.type
_entity.pdbx_description
1 polymer ?
#
loop_
_entity_poly.entity_id
_entity_poly.type
_entity_poly.pdbx_seq_one_letter_code
_entity_poly.pdbx_strand_id
1 'polypeptide(L)'
;QAKTDDTIKTGIYAGDVELSGMTAQEATAVIEEHIESLKDVEITLLAANDHDVTTTAGDLGVTWKNPELVQEALELGTHGNVIERYKILMDLQHENYVYPIELDFDLQAINDLLTRCTKYDQEAINVSLKRDGGKFTVVEGQTGYVLDVEKSIDAVYDYLTEEWNHEACSIPLEIVVDEPKGSAEELAQVTDVLGSFTTSYKTSGSSRSANVANGCSLINGTTLYPGEEFSTYKTVSPFSVANGYYMAGSYVSGKVVDSLGGGICQVSTTLYNAVLLAELEVTERYNHSMIVGYVDPSA
;
A
#
# COMPACT_ATOMS: atom_id res chain seq x y z
N GLN A 1 -25.98 5.89 59.98
CA GLN A 1 -25.65 5.84 58.55
C GLN A 1 -24.19 5.47 58.44
N ALA A 2 -23.89 4.28 57.96
CA ALA A 2 -22.52 3.93 57.57
C ALA A 2 -22.13 4.93 56.47
N LYS A 3 -21.03 5.66 56.64
CA LYS A 3 -20.37 6.39 55.55
C LYS A 3 -20.08 5.35 54.46
N THR A 4 -20.74 5.46 53.33
CA THR A 4 -20.29 4.76 52.14
C THR A 4 -18.87 5.21 51.91
N ASP A 5 -17.94 4.25 51.90
CA ASP A 5 -16.55 4.50 51.65
C ASP A 5 -16.43 4.65 50.10
N ASP A 6 -16.52 5.91 49.67
CA ASP A 6 -16.56 6.27 48.23
C ASP A 6 -15.14 6.30 47.60
N THR A 7 -14.16 5.61 48.24
CA THR A 7 -12.78 5.56 47.79
C THR A 7 -12.31 4.14 47.54
N ILE A 8 -11.38 4.04 46.55
CA ILE A 8 -10.73 2.79 46.18
C ILE A 8 -9.85 2.28 47.33
N LYS A 9 -9.88 0.98 47.60
CA LYS A 9 -9.09 0.37 48.67
C LYS A 9 -7.60 0.47 48.42
N THR A 10 -6.80 0.49 49.50
CA THR A 10 -5.35 0.47 49.42
C THR A 10 -4.85 -0.82 48.77
N GLY A 11 -3.84 -0.73 47.93
CA GLY A 11 -3.23 -1.86 47.24
C GLY A 11 -3.88 -2.15 45.86
N ILE A 12 -4.73 -1.24 45.34
CA ILE A 12 -5.34 -1.39 44.01
C ILE A 12 -4.64 -0.45 43.02
N TYR A 13 -4.30 -1.01 41.86
CA TYR A 13 -3.59 -0.36 40.77
C TYR A 13 -4.31 -0.53 39.44
N ALA A 14 -4.11 0.39 38.52
CA ALA A 14 -4.39 0.22 37.08
C ALA A 14 -3.04 0.28 36.33
N GLY A 15 -2.59 -0.86 35.79
CA GLY A 15 -1.21 -0.96 35.31
C GLY A 15 -0.20 -0.54 36.40
N ASP A 16 0.61 0.44 36.10
CA ASP A 16 1.57 1.03 37.04
C ASP A 16 1.00 2.20 37.86
N VAL A 17 -0.27 2.59 37.62
CA VAL A 17 -0.91 3.72 38.27
C VAL A 17 -1.57 3.29 39.57
N GLU A 18 -1.11 3.82 40.72
CA GLU A 18 -1.74 3.56 42.02
C GLU A 18 -3.06 4.29 42.15
N LEU A 19 -4.13 3.56 42.53
CA LEU A 19 -5.48 4.10 42.69
C LEU A 19 -5.89 4.17 44.17
N SER A 20 -5.04 3.75 45.09
CA SER A 20 -5.33 3.65 46.54
C SER A 20 -5.87 4.96 47.13
N GLY A 21 -7.02 4.90 47.77
CA GLY A 21 -7.65 6.04 48.46
C GLY A 21 -8.31 7.07 47.55
N MET A 22 -8.29 6.88 46.25
CA MET A 22 -8.89 7.80 45.28
C MET A 22 -10.41 7.59 45.16
N THR A 23 -11.14 8.66 44.92
CA THR A 23 -12.50 8.62 44.39
C THR A 23 -12.50 8.15 42.95
N ALA A 24 -13.65 7.73 42.42
CA ALA A 24 -13.78 7.36 41.00
C ALA A 24 -13.32 8.48 40.06
N GLN A 25 -13.64 9.74 40.39
CA GLN A 25 -13.27 10.90 39.58
C GLN A 25 -11.73 11.12 39.56
N GLU A 26 -11.09 11.01 40.73
CA GLU A 26 -9.62 11.13 40.82
C GLU A 26 -8.91 9.99 40.09
N ALA A 27 -9.38 8.75 40.26
CA ALA A 27 -8.81 7.58 39.57
C ALA A 27 -8.96 7.71 38.06
N THR A 28 -10.12 8.14 37.56
CA THR A 28 -10.33 8.40 36.12
C THR A 28 -9.33 9.45 35.62
N ALA A 29 -9.18 10.57 36.35
CA ALA A 29 -8.28 11.66 35.94
C ALA A 29 -6.82 11.24 35.84
N VAL A 30 -6.30 10.48 36.82
CA VAL A 30 -4.90 9.99 36.77
C VAL A 30 -4.67 8.96 35.67
N ILE A 31 -5.65 8.09 35.37
CA ILE A 31 -5.54 7.15 34.25
C ILE A 31 -5.59 7.92 32.93
N GLU A 32 -6.50 8.90 32.77
CA GLU A 32 -6.55 9.74 31.56
C GLU A 32 -5.23 10.52 31.37
N GLU A 33 -4.64 11.05 32.44
CA GLU A 33 -3.33 11.72 32.38
C GLU A 33 -2.23 10.74 31.95
N HIS A 34 -2.25 9.51 32.46
CA HIS A 34 -1.33 8.47 32.02
C HIS A 34 -1.50 8.17 30.52
N ILE A 35 -2.73 7.97 30.03
CA ILE A 35 -3.02 7.75 28.59
C ILE A 35 -2.55 8.96 27.76
N GLU A 36 -2.79 10.18 28.23
CA GLU A 36 -2.32 11.39 27.54
C GLU A 36 -0.79 11.41 27.40
N SER A 37 -0.06 10.95 28.43
CA SER A 37 1.40 10.84 28.37
C SER A 37 1.90 9.81 27.34
N LEU A 38 1.10 8.79 27.03
CA LEU A 38 1.44 7.78 26.02
C LEU A 38 1.38 8.32 24.60
N LYS A 39 0.64 9.40 24.36
CA LYS A 39 0.47 9.96 23.01
C LYS A 39 1.79 10.41 22.38
N ASP A 40 2.76 10.82 23.16
CA ASP A 40 4.06 11.27 22.67
C ASP A 40 5.07 10.12 22.50
N VAL A 41 4.69 8.90 22.86
CA VAL A 41 5.59 7.74 22.73
C VAL A 41 5.82 7.41 21.26
N GLU A 42 7.08 7.31 20.90
CA GLU A 42 7.52 7.04 19.53
C GLU A 42 7.34 5.58 19.15
N ILE A 43 6.78 5.36 17.97
CA ILE A 43 6.59 4.06 17.34
C ILE A 43 7.26 4.09 15.98
N THR A 44 8.22 3.21 15.76
CA THR A 44 8.93 3.07 14.49
C THR A 44 8.39 1.87 13.73
N LEU A 45 7.90 2.07 12.50
CA LEU A 45 7.48 1.02 11.60
C LEU A 45 8.62 0.68 10.65
N LEU A 46 9.03 -0.59 10.61
CA LEU A 46 10.08 -1.08 9.73
C LEU A 46 9.45 -1.48 8.40
N ALA A 47 9.53 -0.58 7.41
CA ALA A 47 8.94 -0.75 6.10
C ALA A 47 9.87 -1.51 5.12
N ALA A 48 9.45 -1.63 3.86
CA ALA A 48 10.23 -2.31 2.82
C ALA A 48 11.55 -1.58 2.53
N ASN A 49 12.55 -2.35 2.09
CA ASN A 49 13.84 -1.85 1.60
C ASN A 49 14.62 -1.01 2.62
N ASP A 50 14.64 -1.48 3.89
CA ASP A 50 15.35 -0.85 5.01
C ASP A 50 14.92 0.61 5.28
N HIS A 51 13.64 0.91 5.05
CA HIS A 51 13.08 2.21 5.38
C HIS A 51 12.30 2.15 6.69
N ASP A 52 12.63 3.08 7.59
CA ASP A 52 11.93 3.26 8.84
C ASP A 52 10.97 4.45 8.75
N VAL A 53 9.77 4.27 9.29
CA VAL A 53 8.77 5.34 9.38
C VAL A 53 8.39 5.54 10.84
N THR A 54 8.71 6.70 11.37
CA THR A 54 8.42 7.07 12.75
C THR A 54 7.09 7.78 12.86
N THR A 55 6.32 7.41 13.86
CA THR A 55 5.04 8.00 14.25
C THR A 55 4.96 8.04 15.78
N THR A 56 3.83 8.47 16.34
CA THR A 56 3.56 8.41 17.77
C THR A 56 2.28 7.63 18.05
N ALA A 57 2.12 7.15 19.29
CA ALA A 57 0.87 6.49 19.69
C ALA A 57 -0.34 7.43 19.56
N GLY A 58 -0.14 8.73 19.76
CA GLY A 58 -1.16 9.77 19.57
C GLY A 58 -1.59 9.90 18.11
N ASP A 59 -0.64 9.87 17.17
CA ASP A 59 -0.92 9.89 15.72
C ASP A 59 -1.70 8.64 15.27
N LEU A 60 -1.52 7.51 15.98
CA LEU A 60 -2.26 6.27 15.77
C LEU A 60 -3.58 6.22 16.55
N GLY A 61 -3.95 7.31 17.21
CA GLY A 61 -5.25 7.47 17.86
C GLY A 61 -5.43 6.66 19.13
N VAL A 62 -4.38 6.52 19.96
CA VAL A 62 -4.44 5.78 21.23
C VAL A 62 -5.57 6.31 22.12
N THR A 63 -6.41 5.40 22.63
CA THR A 63 -7.51 5.68 23.54
C THR A 63 -7.62 4.62 24.64
N TRP A 64 -8.29 4.97 25.72
CA TRP A 64 -8.57 4.06 26.82
C TRP A 64 -9.81 3.21 26.50
N LYS A 65 -9.67 1.89 26.46
CA LYS A 65 -10.73 0.97 26.03
C LYS A 65 -11.66 0.50 27.16
N ASN A 66 -11.15 0.37 28.39
CA ASN A 66 -11.86 -0.22 29.51
C ASN A 66 -12.06 0.73 30.71
N PRO A 67 -12.76 1.89 30.55
CA PRO A 67 -12.96 2.85 31.64
C PRO A 67 -13.79 2.30 32.79
N GLU A 68 -14.55 1.22 32.59
CA GLU A 68 -15.30 0.50 33.63
C GLU A 68 -14.43 -0.05 34.74
N LEU A 69 -13.12 -0.27 34.50
CA LEU A 69 -12.20 -0.72 35.54
C LEU A 69 -12.20 0.16 36.78
N VAL A 70 -12.48 1.48 36.67
CA VAL A 70 -12.51 2.40 37.79
C VAL A 70 -13.71 2.06 38.74
N GLN A 71 -14.84 1.72 38.15
CA GLN A 71 -15.98 1.26 38.92
C GLN A 71 -15.75 -0.08 39.59
N GLU A 72 -15.11 -1.01 38.87
CA GLU A 72 -14.75 -2.32 39.42
C GLU A 72 -13.74 -2.18 40.57
N ALA A 73 -12.74 -1.30 40.43
CA ALA A 73 -11.77 -0.98 41.47
C ALA A 73 -12.42 -0.39 42.71
N LEU A 74 -13.44 0.49 42.55
CA LEU A 74 -14.17 1.08 43.62
C LEU A 74 -15.02 0.04 44.38
N GLU A 75 -15.59 -0.91 43.65
CA GLU A 75 -16.47 -1.95 44.19
C GLU A 75 -15.70 -3.11 44.84
N LEU A 76 -14.42 -3.29 44.52
CA LEU A 76 -13.59 -4.37 45.05
C LEU A 76 -13.52 -4.29 46.59
N GLY A 77 -13.93 -5.37 47.28
CA GLY A 77 -13.97 -5.44 48.74
C GLY A 77 -15.18 -4.72 49.40
N THR A 78 -16.10 -4.17 48.59
CA THR A 78 -17.34 -3.51 49.11
C THR A 78 -18.58 -4.39 48.97
N HIS A 79 -18.62 -5.29 48.00
CA HIS A 79 -19.71 -6.21 47.70
C HIS A 79 -19.45 -7.63 48.24
N GLY A 80 -20.54 -8.39 48.45
CA GLY A 80 -20.48 -9.73 49.00
C GLY A 80 -20.75 -9.80 50.50
N ASN A 81 -20.69 -10.98 51.10
CA ASN A 81 -20.86 -11.19 52.53
C ASN A 81 -19.64 -10.69 53.32
N VAL A 82 -19.80 -10.55 54.65
CA VAL A 82 -18.73 -10.00 55.53
C VAL A 82 -17.44 -10.78 55.44
N ILE A 83 -17.51 -12.13 55.27
CA ILE A 83 -16.34 -13.00 55.22
C ILE A 83 -15.60 -12.78 53.89
N GLU A 84 -16.31 -12.69 52.80
CA GLU A 84 -15.74 -12.41 51.45
C GLU A 84 -15.02 -11.07 51.40
N ARG A 85 -15.70 -10.03 51.89
CA ARG A 85 -15.10 -8.66 51.97
C ARG A 85 -13.85 -8.64 52.85
N TYR A 86 -13.91 -9.33 54.05
CA TYR A 86 -12.76 -9.40 54.92
C TYR A 86 -11.57 -10.14 54.25
N LYS A 87 -11.85 -11.24 53.54
CA LYS A 87 -10.81 -11.96 52.80
C LYS A 87 -10.13 -11.08 51.77
N ILE A 88 -10.90 -10.40 50.92
CA ILE A 88 -10.35 -9.47 49.87
C ILE A 88 -9.48 -8.39 50.53
N LEU A 89 -9.96 -7.77 51.62
CA LEU A 89 -9.20 -6.73 52.32
C LEU A 89 -7.93 -7.25 52.96
N MET A 90 -7.91 -8.53 53.42
CA MET A 90 -6.70 -9.17 53.96
C MET A 90 -5.73 -9.52 52.83
N ASP A 91 -6.22 -10.01 51.68
CA ASP A 91 -5.39 -10.31 50.51
C ASP A 91 -4.70 -9.03 50.01
N LEU A 92 -5.41 -7.90 49.93
CA LEU A 92 -4.86 -6.58 49.55
C LEU A 92 -3.78 -6.04 50.49
N GLN A 93 -3.69 -6.54 51.75
CA GLN A 93 -2.59 -6.18 52.66
C GLN A 93 -1.28 -6.93 52.33
N HIS A 94 -1.38 -8.02 51.62
CA HIS A 94 -0.24 -8.90 51.32
C HIS A 94 0.20 -8.81 49.84
N GLU A 95 -0.75 -8.51 48.93
CA GLU A 95 -0.50 -8.45 47.49
C GLU A 95 -1.37 -7.37 46.84
N ASN A 96 -0.77 -6.57 45.95
CA ASN A 96 -1.49 -5.56 45.18
C ASN A 96 -2.40 -6.23 44.13
N TYR A 97 -3.57 -5.66 43.93
CA TYR A 97 -4.45 -6.04 42.84
C TYR A 97 -4.29 -5.05 41.68
N VAL A 98 -3.91 -5.56 40.52
CA VAL A 98 -3.61 -4.74 39.34
C VAL A 98 -4.64 -5.01 38.25
N TYR A 99 -5.42 -3.98 37.92
CA TYR A 99 -6.29 -3.99 36.75
C TYR A 99 -5.46 -3.65 35.50
N PRO A 100 -5.59 -4.40 34.40
CA PRO A 100 -4.94 -4.02 33.15
C PRO A 100 -5.59 -2.77 32.57
N ILE A 101 -4.78 -1.81 32.11
CA ILE A 101 -5.25 -0.72 31.27
C ILE A 101 -5.30 -1.26 29.86
N GLU A 102 -6.49 -1.39 29.28
CA GLU A 102 -6.66 -1.76 27.88
C GLU A 102 -6.67 -0.52 27.00
N LEU A 103 -5.89 -0.58 25.93
CA LEU A 103 -5.79 0.48 24.94
C LEU A 103 -6.49 0.07 23.65
N ASP A 104 -6.97 1.05 22.92
CA ASP A 104 -7.46 0.90 21.55
C ASP A 104 -6.79 1.92 20.64
N PHE A 105 -6.75 1.63 19.34
CA PHE A 105 -6.11 2.46 18.33
C PHE A 105 -7.02 2.65 17.13
N ASP A 106 -6.84 3.75 16.40
CA ASP A 106 -7.62 4.06 15.21
C ASP A 106 -7.09 3.28 13.99
N LEU A 107 -7.84 2.25 13.58
CA LEU A 107 -7.53 1.44 12.40
C LEU A 107 -7.41 2.26 11.12
N GLN A 108 -8.18 3.37 11.00
CA GLN A 108 -8.08 4.23 9.83
C GLN A 108 -6.77 5.01 9.83
N ALA A 109 -6.33 5.51 10.99
CA ALA A 109 -5.04 6.19 11.13
C ALA A 109 -3.87 5.24 10.80
N ILE A 110 -3.94 3.99 11.28
CA ILE A 110 -2.97 2.94 10.94
C ILE A 110 -2.97 2.69 9.43
N ASN A 111 -4.14 2.46 8.82
CA ASN A 111 -4.27 2.23 7.38
C ASN A 111 -3.70 3.40 6.55
N ASP A 112 -4.01 4.63 6.91
CA ASP A 112 -3.54 5.82 6.20
C ASP A 112 -2.01 5.96 6.28
N LEU A 113 -1.42 5.63 7.43
CA LEU A 113 0.04 5.62 7.60
C LEU A 113 0.68 4.52 6.76
N LEU A 114 0.17 3.28 6.83
CA LEU A 114 0.70 2.15 6.08
C LEU A 114 0.56 2.33 4.57
N THR A 115 -0.57 2.90 4.11
CA THR A 115 -0.74 3.27 2.70
C THR A 115 0.34 4.26 2.24
N ARG A 116 0.78 5.18 3.08
CA ARG A 116 1.91 6.07 2.77
C ARG A 116 3.26 5.35 2.75
N CYS A 117 3.39 4.24 3.46
CA CYS A 117 4.62 3.42 3.45
C CYS A 117 4.81 2.69 2.12
N THR A 118 3.76 2.47 1.32
CA THR A 118 3.86 1.82 0.00
C THR A 118 4.76 2.58 -0.99
N LYS A 119 5.06 3.86 -0.73
CA LYS A 119 6.05 4.63 -1.52
C LYS A 119 7.47 4.02 -1.50
N TYR A 120 7.74 3.13 -0.56
CA TYR A 120 9.01 2.42 -0.45
C TYR A 120 8.99 1.03 -1.10
N ASP A 121 7.84 0.64 -1.66
CA ASP A 121 7.72 -0.61 -2.38
C ASP A 121 8.60 -0.59 -3.64
N GLN A 122 9.20 -1.73 -3.91
CA GLN A 122 9.88 -2.00 -5.15
C GLN A 122 9.22 -3.22 -5.78
N GLU A 123 8.46 -2.98 -6.85
CA GLU A 123 7.88 -4.07 -7.63
C GLU A 123 8.98 -4.84 -8.35
N ALA A 124 8.73 -6.13 -8.61
CA ALA A 124 9.65 -6.94 -9.37
C ALA A 124 9.82 -6.40 -10.81
N ILE A 125 11.04 -6.45 -11.30
CA ILE A 125 11.32 -6.23 -12.72
C ILE A 125 11.36 -7.59 -13.37
N ASN A 126 10.44 -7.85 -14.29
CA ASN A 126 10.37 -9.14 -15.00
C ASN A 126 11.57 -9.36 -15.93
N VAL A 127 11.94 -10.62 -16.09
CA VAL A 127 12.94 -11.00 -17.11
C VAL A 127 12.41 -10.60 -18.48
N SER A 128 13.21 -9.94 -19.27
CA SER A 128 12.80 -9.37 -20.55
C SER A 128 13.82 -9.61 -21.65
N LEU A 129 13.44 -9.27 -22.89
CA LEU A 129 14.32 -9.38 -24.06
C LEU A 129 14.63 -8.00 -24.61
N LYS A 130 15.89 -7.77 -24.90
CA LYS A 130 16.35 -6.65 -25.71
C LYS A 130 16.81 -7.15 -27.06
N ARG A 131 16.40 -6.49 -28.14
CA ARG A 131 16.86 -6.77 -29.48
C ARG A 131 17.83 -5.69 -29.97
N ASP A 132 19.02 -6.09 -30.33
CA ASP A 132 20.02 -5.19 -30.89
C ASP A 132 20.70 -5.87 -32.11
N GLY A 133 20.79 -5.16 -33.23
CA GLY A 133 21.38 -5.66 -34.46
C GLY A 133 20.81 -7.00 -34.98
N GLY A 134 19.53 -7.30 -34.64
CA GLY A 134 18.86 -8.54 -35.03
C GLY A 134 19.07 -9.71 -34.05
N LYS A 135 19.86 -9.53 -33.00
CA LYS A 135 20.06 -10.53 -31.93
C LYS A 135 19.20 -10.20 -30.72
N PHE A 136 18.65 -11.23 -30.08
CA PHE A 136 18.00 -11.13 -28.81
C PHE A 136 18.99 -11.31 -27.67
N THR A 137 18.90 -10.48 -26.66
CA THR A 137 19.67 -10.57 -25.41
C THR A 137 18.70 -10.59 -24.25
N VAL A 138 18.84 -11.55 -23.34
CA VAL A 138 18.05 -11.63 -22.12
C VAL A 138 18.51 -10.54 -21.17
N VAL A 139 17.54 -9.82 -20.60
CA VAL A 139 17.74 -8.87 -19.51
C VAL A 139 17.19 -9.52 -18.24
N GLU A 140 18.08 -9.73 -17.27
CA GLU A 140 17.71 -10.36 -15.99
C GLU A 140 16.64 -9.54 -15.25
N GLY A 141 15.74 -10.27 -14.59
CA GLY A 141 14.75 -9.68 -13.70
C GLY A 141 15.36 -9.28 -12.35
N GLN A 142 14.60 -8.55 -11.58
CA GLN A 142 14.93 -8.20 -10.20
C GLN A 142 13.76 -8.51 -9.29
N THR A 143 14.04 -9.18 -8.19
CA THR A 143 13.07 -9.43 -7.14
C THR A 143 12.67 -8.11 -6.50
N GLY A 144 11.37 -7.93 -6.29
CA GLY A 144 10.79 -6.81 -5.59
C GLY A 144 10.44 -7.15 -4.14
N TYR A 145 10.16 -6.12 -3.36
CA TYR A 145 9.70 -6.20 -1.98
C TYR A 145 8.61 -5.16 -1.78
N VAL A 146 7.40 -5.64 -1.51
CA VAL A 146 6.21 -4.79 -1.41
C VAL A 146 5.50 -5.00 -0.07
N LEU A 147 4.91 -3.95 0.45
CA LEU A 147 4.17 -3.98 1.71
C LEU A 147 2.82 -4.66 1.53
N ASP A 148 2.55 -5.70 2.32
CA ASP A 148 1.19 -6.23 2.53
C ASP A 148 0.48 -5.32 3.55
N VAL A 149 -0.25 -4.33 3.05
CA VAL A 149 -0.91 -3.32 3.89
C VAL A 149 -1.94 -3.96 4.81
N GLU A 150 -2.74 -4.90 4.31
CA GLU A 150 -3.83 -5.53 5.09
C GLU A 150 -3.26 -6.32 6.28
N LYS A 151 -2.30 -7.20 6.03
CA LYS A 151 -1.65 -7.95 7.11
C LYS A 151 -0.85 -7.06 8.06
N SER A 152 -0.25 -6.00 7.56
CA SER A 152 0.48 -5.06 8.40
C SER A 152 -0.43 -4.26 9.32
N ILE A 153 -1.67 -3.92 8.89
CA ILE A 153 -2.67 -3.29 9.77
C ILE A 153 -2.95 -4.20 10.96
N ASP A 154 -3.27 -5.46 10.70
CA ASP A 154 -3.57 -6.44 11.75
C ASP A 154 -2.37 -6.61 12.69
N ALA A 155 -1.17 -6.81 12.14
CA ALA A 155 0.05 -6.99 12.93
C ALA A 155 0.37 -5.79 13.83
N VAL A 156 0.23 -4.56 13.31
CA VAL A 156 0.47 -3.33 14.08
C VAL A 156 -0.59 -3.16 15.17
N TYR A 157 -1.86 -3.36 14.84
CA TYR A 157 -2.97 -3.22 15.77
C TYR A 157 -2.87 -4.25 16.91
N ASP A 158 -2.65 -5.53 16.58
CA ASP A 158 -2.55 -6.61 17.57
C ASP A 158 -1.35 -6.38 18.50
N TYR A 159 -0.18 -6.01 17.95
CA TYR A 159 0.98 -5.68 18.77
C TYR A 159 0.71 -4.54 19.75
N LEU A 160 0.09 -3.45 19.27
CA LEU A 160 -0.17 -2.26 20.09
C LEU A 160 -1.24 -2.50 21.16
N THR A 161 -2.21 -3.39 20.92
CA THR A 161 -3.28 -3.68 21.86
C THR A 161 -2.97 -4.82 22.82
N GLU A 162 -2.10 -5.77 22.45
CA GLU A 162 -1.88 -6.99 23.21
C GLU A 162 -0.46 -7.11 23.81
N GLU A 163 0.57 -6.57 23.14
CA GLU A 163 1.96 -6.80 23.50
C GLU A 163 2.74 -5.55 23.90
N TRP A 164 2.26 -4.36 23.53
CA TRP A 164 2.98 -3.12 23.74
C TRP A 164 3.17 -2.79 25.23
N ASN A 165 4.42 -2.55 25.62
CA ASN A 165 4.81 -2.22 26.99
C ASN A 165 4.72 -0.71 27.31
N HIS A 166 4.10 0.09 26.48
CA HIS A 166 3.92 1.54 26.58
C HIS A 166 5.23 2.35 26.45
N GLU A 167 6.28 1.75 25.95
CA GLU A 167 7.57 2.40 25.67
C GLU A 167 7.81 2.54 24.16
N ALA A 168 8.79 3.35 23.78
CA ALA A 168 9.22 3.46 22.39
C ALA A 168 9.60 2.07 21.82
N CYS A 169 9.07 1.75 20.65
CA CYS A 169 9.22 0.45 20.07
C CYS A 169 9.40 0.49 18.54
N SER A 170 9.83 -0.63 17.98
CA SER A 170 9.91 -0.84 16.54
C SER A 170 9.06 -2.04 16.15
N ILE A 171 8.17 -1.86 15.17
CA ILE A 171 7.25 -2.88 14.70
C ILE A 171 7.61 -3.23 13.26
N PRO A 172 8.01 -4.48 12.96
CA PRO A 172 8.23 -4.92 11.60
C PRO A 172 6.90 -5.00 10.85
N LEU A 173 6.86 -4.48 9.64
CA LEU A 173 5.72 -4.60 8.75
C LEU A 173 5.81 -5.91 7.94
N GLU A 174 4.67 -6.38 7.46
CA GLU A 174 4.56 -7.57 6.63
C GLU A 174 4.99 -7.23 5.18
N ILE A 175 6.19 -7.68 4.80
CA ILE A 175 6.76 -7.46 3.47
C ILE A 175 6.64 -8.75 2.67
N VAL A 176 6.06 -8.63 1.49
CA VAL A 176 5.94 -9.72 0.52
C VAL A 176 7.04 -9.62 -0.51
N VAL A 177 7.67 -10.75 -0.78
CA VAL A 177 8.62 -10.88 -1.89
C VAL A 177 7.81 -10.94 -3.19
N ASP A 178 8.06 -9.98 -4.08
CA ASP A 178 7.49 -9.92 -5.42
C ASP A 178 8.50 -10.54 -6.38
N GLU A 179 8.21 -11.74 -6.85
CA GLU A 179 9.13 -12.48 -7.72
C GLU A 179 8.97 -12.05 -9.17
N PRO A 180 10.08 -11.85 -9.90
CA PRO A 180 10.03 -11.54 -11.32
C PRO A 180 9.42 -12.69 -12.10
N LYS A 181 8.59 -12.38 -13.09
CA LYS A 181 8.06 -13.35 -14.03
C LYS A 181 9.13 -13.77 -15.04
N GLY A 182 9.09 -15.06 -15.41
CA GLY A 182 9.94 -15.66 -16.42
C GLY A 182 11.34 -16.02 -15.94
N SER A 183 12.05 -16.76 -16.76
CA SER A 183 13.44 -17.13 -16.52
C SER A 183 14.31 -16.78 -17.72
N ALA A 184 15.60 -16.58 -17.47
CA ALA A 184 16.58 -16.38 -18.54
C ALA A 184 16.64 -17.58 -19.49
N GLU A 185 16.46 -18.79 -18.96
CA GLU A 185 16.45 -20.04 -19.76
C GLU A 185 15.26 -20.09 -20.72
N GLU A 186 14.08 -19.65 -20.24
CA GLU A 186 12.85 -19.61 -21.03
C GLU A 186 12.95 -18.58 -22.15
N LEU A 187 13.42 -17.37 -21.85
CA LEU A 187 13.56 -16.29 -22.82
C LEU A 187 14.76 -16.48 -23.78
N ALA A 188 15.78 -17.25 -23.42
CA ALA A 188 16.88 -17.60 -24.30
C ALA A 188 16.41 -18.45 -25.49
N GLN A 189 15.22 -19.06 -25.42
CA GLN A 189 14.63 -19.81 -26.54
C GLN A 189 14.01 -18.92 -27.61
N VAL A 190 13.82 -17.63 -27.34
CA VAL A 190 13.29 -16.64 -28.28
C VAL A 190 14.41 -16.21 -29.24
N THR A 191 14.43 -16.75 -30.45
CA THR A 191 15.48 -16.53 -31.44
C THR A 191 15.00 -15.92 -32.75
N ASP A 192 13.68 -16.00 -33.03
CA ASP A 192 13.14 -15.68 -34.33
C ASP A 192 12.21 -14.47 -34.34
N VAL A 193 12.18 -13.75 -35.44
CA VAL A 193 11.23 -12.66 -35.70
C VAL A 193 10.00 -13.26 -36.41
N LEU A 194 8.89 -13.34 -35.72
CA LEU A 194 7.66 -13.90 -36.27
C LEU A 194 6.88 -12.93 -37.16
N GLY A 195 6.93 -11.63 -36.84
CA GLY A 195 6.26 -10.61 -37.65
C GLY A 195 6.97 -9.26 -37.55
N SER A 196 6.94 -8.52 -38.62
CA SER A 196 7.46 -7.14 -38.66
C SER A 196 6.63 -6.30 -39.63
N PHE A 197 6.38 -5.03 -39.23
CA PHE A 197 5.73 -4.06 -40.10
C PHE A 197 6.33 -2.67 -39.84
N THR A 198 6.34 -1.83 -40.88
CA THR A 198 6.96 -0.51 -40.80
C THR A 198 6.08 0.54 -41.46
N THR A 199 5.90 1.67 -40.78
CA THR A 199 5.31 2.87 -41.37
C THR A 199 6.28 4.05 -41.21
N SER A 200 6.13 5.05 -42.11
CA SER A 200 6.99 6.23 -42.10
C SER A 200 6.25 7.46 -41.57
N TYR A 201 6.90 8.23 -40.70
CA TYR A 201 6.40 9.54 -40.23
C TYR A 201 7.38 10.69 -40.52
N LYS A 202 8.24 10.51 -41.52
CA LYS A 202 9.26 11.50 -41.92
C LYS A 202 8.72 12.88 -42.30
N THR A 203 7.45 12.92 -42.78
CA THR A 203 6.77 14.17 -43.14
C THR A 203 5.98 14.80 -41.99
N SER A 204 6.03 14.22 -40.82
CA SER A 204 5.31 14.73 -39.64
C SER A 204 6.03 15.92 -39.01
N GLY A 205 5.28 16.85 -38.43
CA GLY A 205 5.84 17.91 -37.58
C GLY A 205 6.50 17.34 -36.29
N SER A 206 7.31 18.17 -35.65
CA SER A 206 8.12 17.75 -34.48
C SER A 206 7.28 17.16 -33.33
N SER A 207 6.17 17.79 -32.96
CA SER A 207 5.28 17.33 -31.88
C SER A 207 4.70 15.93 -32.18
N ARG A 208 4.21 15.73 -33.40
CA ARG A 208 3.68 14.42 -33.82
C ARG A 208 4.78 13.35 -33.85
N SER A 209 5.96 13.71 -34.37
CA SER A 209 7.12 12.79 -34.39
C SER A 209 7.56 12.41 -32.99
N ALA A 210 7.58 13.34 -32.04
CA ALA A 210 7.88 13.07 -30.64
C ALA A 210 6.83 12.14 -30.00
N ASN A 211 5.54 12.34 -30.27
CA ASN A 211 4.47 11.45 -29.79
C ASN A 211 4.61 10.03 -30.32
N VAL A 212 4.91 9.87 -31.61
CA VAL A 212 5.14 8.54 -32.23
C VAL A 212 6.34 7.85 -31.58
N ALA A 213 7.44 8.57 -31.43
CA ALA A 213 8.65 8.05 -30.80
C ALA A 213 8.39 7.65 -29.33
N ASN A 214 7.66 8.48 -28.58
CA ASN A 214 7.29 8.19 -27.20
C ASN A 214 6.41 6.94 -27.09
N GLY A 215 5.35 6.83 -27.90
CA GLY A 215 4.50 5.64 -27.94
C GLY A 215 5.28 4.37 -28.28
N CYS A 216 6.21 4.43 -29.23
CA CYS A 216 7.09 3.31 -29.56
C CYS A 216 8.00 2.94 -28.37
N SER A 217 8.54 3.92 -27.66
CA SER A 217 9.43 3.67 -26.52
C SER A 217 8.69 3.01 -25.35
N LEU A 218 7.42 3.36 -25.12
CA LEU A 218 6.57 2.78 -24.07
C LEU A 218 6.20 1.31 -24.35
N ILE A 219 6.10 0.93 -25.63
CA ILE A 219 5.77 -0.44 -26.05
C ILE A 219 7.04 -1.32 -26.15
N ASN A 220 8.16 -0.71 -26.49
CA ASN A 220 9.39 -1.44 -26.78
C ASN A 220 9.90 -2.21 -25.55
N GLY A 221 10.29 -3.47 -25.75
CA GLY A 221 10.78 -4.36 -24.69
C GLY A 221 9.69 -5.12 -23.94
N THR A 222 8.41 -4.89 -24.27
CA THR A 222 7.32 -5.68 -23.68
C THR A 222 7.50 -7.17 -24.01
N THR A 223 7.44 -8.00 -22.98
CA THR A 223 7.49 -9.47 -23.08
C THR A 223 6.14 -10.01 -22.61
N LEU A 224 5.52 -10.86 -23.43
CA LEU A 224 4.27 -11.56 -23.09
C LEU A 224 4.57 -13.05 -22.92
N TYR A 225 4.04 -13.61 -21.86
CA TYR A 225 4.03 -15.04 -21.63
C TYR A 225 2.75 -15.68 -22.17
N PRO A 226 2.73 -17.01 -22.40
CA PRO A 226 1.55 -17.69 -22.90
C PRO A 226 0.29 -17.39 -22.07
N GLY A 227 -0.78 -16.95 -22.75
CA GLY A 227 -2.05 -16.56 -22.12
C GLY A 227 -2.13 -15.11 -21.58
N GLU A 228 -1.05 -14.34 -21.67
CA GLU A 228 -1.10 -12.92 -21.30
C GLU A 228 -1.64 -12.05 -22.44
N GLU A 229 -2.28 -10.96 -22.07
CA GLU A 229 -2.86 -9.97 -22.98
C GLU A 229 -2.11 -8.65 -22.89
N PHE A 230 -1.77 -8.05 -24.03
CA PHE A 230 -1.17 -6.73 -24.14
C PHE A 230 -2.21 -5.69 -24.58
N SER A 231 -2.40 -4.66 -23.81
CA SER A 231 -3.24 -3.53 -24.19
C SER A 231 -2.40 -2.34 -24.64
N THR A 232 -2.42 -2.04 -25.92
CA THR A 232 -1.75 -0.86 -26.48
C THR A 232 -2.23 0.41 -25.78
N TYR A 233 -3.56 0.57 -25.59
CA TYR A 233 -4.12 1.76 -24.94
C TYR A 233 -3.62 1.95 -23.51
N LYS A 234 -3.63 0.90 -22.70
CA LYS A 234 -3.13 0.97 -21.32
C LYS A 234 -1.64 1.34 -21.27
N THR A 235 -0.85 0.79 -22.19
CA THR A 235 0.60 1.01 -22.24
C THR A 235 0.97 2.44 -22.64
N VAL A 236 0.25 3.03 -23.59
CA VAL A 236 0.59 4.38 -24.10
C VAL A 236 -0.13 5.50 -23.34
N SER A 237 -1.16 5.21 -22.54
CA SER A 237 -1.88 6.19 -21.73
C SER A 237 -1.21 6.41 -20.36
N PRO A 238 -1.51 7.52 -19.65
CA PRO A 238 -2.38 8.64 -20.05
C PRO A 238 -1.71 9.57 -21.06
N PHE A 239 -2.52 10.17 -21.93
CA PHE A 239 -2.04 11.18 -22.88
C PHE A 239 -1.91 12.54 -22.16
N SER A 240 -0.78 12.77 -21.53
CA SER A 240 -0.47 13.95 -20.75
C SER A 240 0.93 14.47 -21.05
N VAL A 241 1.18 15.75 -20.78
CA VAL A 241 2.52 16.34 -20.90
C VAL A 241 3.50 15.65 -19.96
N ALA A 242 3.07 15.29 -18.75
CA ALA A 242 3.89 14.55 -17.77
C ALA A 242 4.33 13.18 -18.31
N ASN A 243 3.52 12.54 -19.16
CA ASN A 243 3.84 11.27 -19.83
C ASN A 243 4.51 11.45 -21.19
N GLY A 244 5.06 12.63 -21.48
CA GLY A 244 5.88 12.90 -22.66
C GLY A 244 5.10 13.17 -23.95
N TYR A 245 3.82 13.57 -23.86
CA TYR A 245 3.02 13.88 -25.04
C TYR A 245 2.87 15.37 -25.29
N TYR A 246 2.76 15.72 -26.57
CA TYR A 246 2.61 17.06 -27.11
C TYR A 246 1.29 17.19 -27.88
N MET A 247 0.81 18.40 -28.02
CA MET A 247 -0.34 18.72 -28.89
C MET A 247 0.02 18.47 -30.35
N ALA A 248 -0.76 17.67 -31.03
CA ALA A 248 -0.63 17.39 -32.46
C ALA A 248 -1.97 16.91 -33.03
N GLY A 249 -2.11 16.99 -34.36
CA GLY A 249 -3.34 16.61 -35.04
C GLY A 249 -3.77 15.18 -34.80
N SER A 250 -5.01 15.02 -34.39
CA SER A 250 -5.71 13.74 -34.19
C SER A 250 -7.04 13.73 -34.92
N TYR A 251 -7.52 12.55 -35.29
CA TYR A 251 -8.84 12.41 -35.88
C TYR A 251 -9.88 12.20 -34.78
N VAL A 252 -10.83 13.13 -34.68
CA VAL A 252 -11.94 13.05 -33.73
C VAL A 252 -13.25 13.35 -34.46
N SER A 253 -14.18 12.41 -34.49
CA SER A 253 -15.51 12.55 -35.11
C SER A 253 -15.46 13.06 -36.57
N GLY A 254 -14.52 12.52 -37.37
CA GLY A 254 -14.37 12.89 -38.78
C GLY A 254 -13.71 14.26 -39.03
N LYS A 255 -13.06 14.86 -38.03
CA LYS A 255 -12.32 16.10 -38.14
C LYS A 255 -10.89 15.94 -37.60
N VAL A 256 -10.00 16.77 -38.10
CA VAL A 256 -8.64 16.88 -37.52
C VAL A 256 -8.70 17.96 -36.44
N VAL A 257 -8.34 17.55 -35.20
CA VAL A 257 -8.24 18.47 -34.07
C VAL A 257 -6.91 18.25 -33.37
N ASP A 258 -6.35 19.28 -32.78
CA ASP A 258 -5.14 19.10 -31.97
C ASP A 258 -5.49 18.50 -30.60
N SER A 259 -4.80 17.44 -30.26
CA SER A 259 -4.92 16.79 -28.96
C SER A 259 -3.56 16.24 -28.49
N LEU A 260 -3.44 16.01 -27.19
CA LEU A 260 -2.26 15.31 -26.65
C LEU A 260 -2.20 13.90 -27.20
N GLY A 261 -1.01 13.46 -27.66
CA GLY A 261 -0.83 12.13 -28.22
C GLY A 261 -1.22 11.99 -29.71
N GLY A 262 -1.47 13.09 -30.42
CA GLY A 262 -1.68 13.04 -31.87
C GLY A 262 -0.55 12.28 -32.57
N GLY A 263 -0.89 11.26 -33.37
CA GLY A 263 0.04 10.34 -34.04
C GLY A 263 0.07 8.93 -33.47
N ILE A 264 -0.46 8.68 -32.26
CA ILE A 264 -0.44 7.34 -31.63
C ILE A 264 -1.22 6.28 -32.41
N CYS A 265 -2.27 6.65 -33.14
CA CYS A 265 -2.97 5.71 -34.02
C CYS A 265 -2.03 5.08 -35.07
N GLN A 266 -0.97 5.78 -35.51
CA GLN A 266 0.01 5.21 -36.39
C GLN A 266 0.85 4.14 -35.68
N VAL A 267 1.21 4.34 -34.41
CA VAL A 267 1.94 3.35 -33.59
C VAL A 267 1.09 2.10 -33.44
N SER A 268 -0.17 2.24 -33.02
CA SER A 268 -1.09 1.09 -32.86
C SER A 268 -1.36 0.37 -34.15
N THR A 269 -1.51 1.07 -35.29
CA THR A 269 -1.69 0.45 -36.61
C THR A 269 -0.45 -0.31 -37.04
N THR A 270 0.73 0.24 -36.80
CA THR A 270 2.00 -0.45 -37.13
C THR A 270 2.17 -1.72 -36.31
N LEU A 271 1.89 -1.65 -35.02
CA LEU A 271 1.92 -2.81 -34.14
C LEU A 271 0.88 -3.86 -34.55
N TYR A 272 -0.36 -3.45 -34.82
CA TYR A 272 -1.42 -4.34 -35.26
C TYR A 272 -1.01 -5.17 -36.47
N ASN A 273 -0.45 -4.56 -37.52
CA ASN A 273 0.01 -5.27 -38.69
C ASN A 273 1.17 -6.24 -38.38
N ALA A 274 2.09 -5.86 -37.49
CA ALA A 274 3.18 -6.73 -37.06
C ALA A 274 2.68 -7.96 -36.31
N VAL A 275 1.70 -7.81 -35.40
CA VAL A 275 1.13 -8.94 -34.65
C VAL A 275 0.25 -9.85 -35.50
N LEU A 276 -0.44 -9.31 -36.53
CA LEU A 276 -1.13 -10.14 -37.52
C LEU A 276 -0.15 -11.02 -38.32
N LEU A 277 0.99 -10.46 -38.73
CA LEU A 277 2.05 -11.22 -39.44
C LEU A 277 2.71 -12.26 -38.53
N ALA A 278 2.66 -12.05 -37.20
CA ALA A 278 3.14 -13.00 -36.20
C ALA A 278 2.05 -14.05 -35.82
N GLU A 279 0.88 -14.01 -36.46
CA GLU A 279 -0.26 -14.92 -36.19
C GLU A 279 -0.74 -14.88 -34.72
N LEU A 280 -0.57 -13.73 -34.04
CA LEU A 280 -1.08 -13.53 -32.68
C LEU A 280 -2.58 -13.21 -32.71
N GLU A 281 -3.30 -13.67 -31.70
CA GLU A 281 -4.72 -13.38 -31.53
C GLU A 281 -4.93 -11.90 -31.18
N VAL A 282 -5.87 -11.24 -31.85
CA VAL A 282 -6.30 -9.88 -31.56
C VAL A 282 -7.66 -9.93 -30.88
N THR A 283 -7.67 -9.69 -29.57
CA THR A 283 -8.87 -9.82 -28.73
C THR A 283 -9.82 -8.62 -28.87
N GLU A 284 -9.27 -7.41 -29.07
CA GLU A 284 -10.06 -6.20 -29.22
C GLU A 284 -9.44 -5.26 -30.27
N ARG A 285 -10.26 -4.73 -31.17
CA ARG A 285 -9.82 -3.80 -32.22
C ARG A 285 -10.92 -2.83 -32.61
N TYR A 286 -10.54 -1.59 -32.78
CA TYR A 286 -11.38 -0.53 -33.38
C TYR A 286 -10.71 0.00 -34.63
N ASN A 287 -11.51 0.14 -35.71
CA ASN A 287 -11.00 0.72 -36.95
C ASN A 287 -10.94 2.25 -36.87
N HIS A 288 -10.11 2.86 -37.70
CA HIS A 288 -10.05 4.30 -37.89
C HIS A 288 -11.33 4.79 -38.58
N SER A 289 -11.84 5.95 -38.19
CA SER A 289 -13.06 6.56 -38.77
C SER A 289 -12.78 7.25 -40.13
N MET A 290 -11.50 7.46 -40.48
CA MET A 290 -11.08 8.13 -41.70
C MET A 290 -9.91 7.38 -42.34
N ILE A 291 -9.76 7.51 -43.66
CA ILE A 291 -8.61 6.99 -44.40
C ILE A 291 -7.34 7.70 -43.92
N VAL A 292 -6.32 6.93 -43.65
CA VAL A 292 -4.99 7.42 -43.23
C VAL A 292 -3.97 7.22 -44.34
N GLY A 293 -2.98 8.10 -44.42
CA GLY A 293 -2.02 8.10 -45.53
C GLY A 293 -0.68 7.37 -45.21
N TYR A 294 -0.55 6.76 -44.02
CA TYR A 294 0.68 6.07 -43.61
C TYR A 294 0.65 4.55 -43.80
N VAL A 295 -0.50 3.99 -44.20
CA VAL A 295 -0.67 2.60 -44.62
C VAL A 295 -1.58 2.53 -45.83
N ASP A 296 -1.50 1.46 -46.59
CA ASP A 296 -2.41 1.18 -47.68
C ASP A 296 -3.80 0.83 -47.16
N PRO A 297 -4.88 1.10 -47.94
CA PRO A 297 -6.23 0.66 -47.60
C PRO A 297 -6.26 -0.86 -47.34
N SER A 298 -6.89 -1.27 -46.25
CA SER A 298 -7.00 -2.67 -45.83
C SER A 298 -5.74 -3.28 -45.21
N ALA A 299 -4.72 -2.45 -44.88
CA ALA A 299 -3.58 -2.91 -44.08
C ALA A 299 -3.85 -2.78 -42.57
#